data_b6dae18b9d732fcbf524d8d838f9ba08
#
_entry.id   b6dae18b9d732fcbf524d8d838f9ba08
#
_cell.length_a   1.000
_cell.length_b   1.000
_cell.length_c   1.000
_cell.angle_alpha   90.00
_cell.angle_beta   90.00
_cell.angle_gamma   90.00
#
_symmetry.space_group_name_H-M   'P 1'
#
loop_
_entity.id
_entity.type
_entity.pdbx_description
1 polymer ?
#
loop_
_entity_poly.entity_id
_entity_poly.type
_entity_poly.pdbx_seq_one_letter_code
_entity_poly.pdbx_strand_id
1 'polypeptide(L)'
;KRRLITTDATDRAKSARSGDKLLPSLGILLVTGGLLLLGWFAYLWFTPIPAPYQYQLISEGDSKKFPQMDLDAWPDLKLSQYKVQAEGIDKPIAELIVAQQGDGPRVLTYWKNSTNEILYNLDRKPSELSALAAVIGKHAPKDALILSWWDTSRQIKLLTGHDTLFTSHLN
;
A
#
# COMPACT_ATOMS: atom_id res chain seq x y z
N LYS A 1 61.02 40.62 50.44
CA LYS A 1 59.69 40.82 49.81
C LYS A 1 59.26 39.53 49.16
N ARG A 2 58.44 38.68 49.84
CA ARG A 2 57.75 37.57 49.27
C ARG A 2 56.33 37.99 48.97
N ARG A 3 55.92 38.11 47.72
CA ARG A 3 54.53 38.17 47.33
C ARG A 3 54.05 36.71 47.09
N LEU A 4 53.17 36.25 47.94
CA LEU A 4 52.48 35.01 47.83
C LEU A 4 51.41 35.16 46.74
N ILE A 5 51.52 34.31 45.71
CA ILE A 5 50.52 34.14 44.65
C ILE A 5 49.42 33.23 45.21
N THR A 6 48.34 33.84 45.69
CA THR A 6 47.20 33.14 46.27
C THR A 6 45.96 33.14 45.32
N THR A 7 46.16 33.44 44.02
CA THR A 7 45.03 33.64 43.11
C THR A 7 44.65 32.38 42.31
N ASP A 8 45.44 31.30 42.36
CA ASP A 8 45.29 30.17 41.47
C ASP A 8 44.38 29.03 41.99
N ALA A 9 44.18 28.98 43.33
CA ALA A 9 43.37 27.89 43.93
C ALA A 9 41.85 28.16 43.88
N THR A 10 41.45 29.44 43.93
CA THR A 10 40.05 29.87 43.91
C THR A 10 39.41 29.77 42.52
N ASP A 11 40.19 29.98 41.45
CA ASP A 11 39.69 29.87 40.08
C ASP A 11 39.55 28.41 39.65
N ARG A 12 40.43 27.50 40.09
CA ARG A 12 40.30 26.07 39.89
C ARG A 12 39.10 25.46 40.61
N ALA A 13 38.79 25.91 41.81
CA ALA A 13 37.64 25.47 42.59
C ALA A 13 36.30 25.93 41.98
N LYS A 14 36.26 27.11 41.35
CA LYS A 14 35.09 27.61 40.62
C LYS A 14 34.85 26.86 39.30
N SER A 15 35.92 26.52 38.57
CA SER A 15 35.82 25.76 37.32
C SER A 15 35.36 24.31 37.53
N ALA A 16 35.83 23.65 38.61
CA ALA A 16 35.40 22.32 38.98
C ALA A 16 33.91 22.25 39.39
N ARG A 17 33.40 23.28 40.09
CA ARG A 17 31.98 23.36 40.48
C ARG A 17 31.01 23.64 39.33
N SER A 18 31.48 24.25 38.25
CA SER A 18 30.65 24.49 37.06
C SER A 18 30.47 23.21 36.21
N GLY A 19 31.50 22.35 36.17
CA GLY A 19 31.41 21.05 35.45
C GLY A 19 30.45 20.04 36.09
N ASP A 20 30.32 20.07 37.43
CA ASP A 20 29.48 19.14 38.19
C ASP A 20 27.96 19.30 37.93
N LYS A 21 27.52 20.47 37.44
CA LYS A 21 26.12 20.76 37.13
C LYS A 21 25.78 20.51 35.66
N LEU A 22 26.77 20.49 34.77
CA LEU A 22 26.56 20.32 33.33
C LEU A 22 26.18 18.87 32.98
N LEU A 23 26.79 17.89 33.63
CA LEU A 23 26.50 16.46 33.37
C LEU A 23 25.05 16.07 33.72
N PRO A 24 24.50 16.43 34.91
CA PRO A 24 23.10 16.13 35.20
C PRO A 24 22.12 16.86 34.28
N SER A 25 22.41 18.14 33.94
CA SER A 25 21.52 18.89 33.04
C SER A 25 21.52 18.34 31.63
N LEU A 26 22.65 17.87 31.11
CA LEU A 26 22.74 17.16 29.82
C LEU A 26 21.99 15.83 29.85
N GLY A 27 22.09 15.09 30.95
CA GLY A 27 21.35 13.86 31.15
C GLY A 27 19.82 14.07 31.11
N ILE A 28 19.35 15.08 31.84
CA ILE A 28 17.93 15.45 31.85
C ILE A 28 17.48 15.84 30.45
N LEU A 29 18.25 16.65 29.73
CA LEU A 29 17.92 17.08 28.36
C LEU A 29 17.86 15.92 27.40
N LEU A 30 18.78 14.97 27.48
CA LEU A 30 18.77 13.76 26.65
C LEU A 30 17.58 12.86 26.94
N VAL A 31 17.26 12.63 28.22
CA VAL A 31 16.09 11.81 28.60
C VAL A 31 14.80 12.50 28.18
N THR A 32 14.66 13.80 28.43
CA THR A 32 13.45 14.54 28.04
C THR A 32 13.30 14.59 26.51
N GLY A 33 14.38 14.87 25.78
CA GLY A 33 14.39 14.85 24.33
C GLY A 33 14.07 13.46 23.75
N GLY A 34 14.63 12.40 24.34
CA GLY A 34 14.33 11.03 23.99
C GLY A 34 12.85 10.66 24.19
N LEU A 35 12.28 11.05 25.33
CA LEU A 35 10.86 10.82 25.62
C LEU A 35 9.93 11.60 24.67
N LEU A 36 10.28 12.84 24.32
CA LEU A 36 9.52 13.61 23.33
C LEU A 36 9.57 12.96 21.94
N LEU A 37 10.74 12.48 21.51
CA LEU A 37 10.88 11.76 20.27
C LEU A 37 10.07 10.45 20.26
N LEU A 38 10.15 9.67 21.32
CA LEU A 38 9.34 8.45 21.48
C LEU A 38 7.85 8.75 21.43
N GLY A 39 7.40 9.81 22.14
CA GLY A 39 6.02 10.26 22.09
C GLY A 39 5.59 10.70 20.69
N TRP A 40 6.46 11.40 19.97
CA TRP A 40 6.21 11.81 18.60
C TRP A 40 6.10 10.62 17.65
N PHE A 41 7.01 9.65 17.71
CA PHE A 41 6.93 8.42 16.91
C PHE A 41 5.72 7.58 17.27
N ALA A 42 5.39 7.45 18.56
CA ALA A 42 4.18 6.78 18.99
C ALA A 42 2.93 7.47 18.42
N TYR A 43 2.87 8.79 18.50
CA TYR A 43 1.77 9.57 17.90
C TYR A 43 1.65 9.29 16.39
N LEU A 44 2.75 9.35 15.64
CA LEU A 44 2.74 9.05 14.20
C LEU A 44 2.31 7.61 13.90
N TRP A 45 2.71 6.66 14.76
CA TRP A 45 2.35 5.24 14.60
C TRP A 45 0.87 4.97 14.83
N PHE A 46 0.30 5.62 15.85
CA PHE A 46 -1.12 5.42 16.20
C PHE A 46 -2.08 6.37 15.48
N THR A 47 -1.58 7.40 14.81
CA THR A 47 -2.43 8.29 14.01
C THR A 47 -2.57 7.71 12.60
N PRO A 48 -3.76 7.24 12.19
CA PRO A 48 -3.97 6.71 10.85
C PRO A 48 -3.73 7.83 9.84
N ILE A 49 -2.74 7.64 8.98
CA ILE A 49 -2.54 8.53 7.84
C ILE A 49 -3.67 8.22 6.85
N PRO A 50 -4.49 9.21 6.48
CA PRO A 50 -5.55 8.99 5.49
C PRO A 50 -4.91 8.45 4.20
N ALA A 51 -5.54 7.43 3.62
CA ALA A 51 -5.07 6.87 2.37
C ALA A 51 -5.02 7.98 1.30
N PRO A 52 -3.93 8.10 0.55
CA PRO A 52 -3.77 9.15 -0.45
C PRO A 52 -4.77 9.01 -1.60
N TYR A 53 -5.45 7.87 -1.67
CA TYR A 53 -6.44 7.55 -2.70
C TYR A 53 -7.77 7.18 -2.07
N GLN A 54 -8.84 7.70 -2.66
CA GLN A 54 -10.22 7.35 -2.29
C GLN A 54 -10.84 6.53 -3.42
N TYR A 55 -11.49 5.43 -3.06
CA TYR A 55 -12.21 4.57 -3.98
C TYR A 55 -13.70 4.88 -3.90
N GLN A 56 -14.25 5.43 -4.96
CA GLN A 56 -15.67 5.74 -5.03
C GLN A 56 -16.37 4.69 -5.91
N LEU A 57 -17.31 3.94 -5.32
CA LEU A 57 -18.14 2.99 -6.06
C LEU A 57 -19.06 3.76 -7.04
N ILE A 58 -19.00 3.40 -8.32
CA ILE A 58 -19.83 4.00 -9.36
C ILE A 58 -21.01 3.11 -9.70
N SER A 59 -20.69 1.82 -9.91
CA SER A 59 -21.66 0.85 -10.42
C SER A 59 -21.32 -0.54 -9.88
N GLU A 60 -22.36 -1.32 -9.64
CA GLU A 60 -22.26 -2.71 -9.21
C GLU A 60 -23.31 -3.53 -9.94
N GLY A 61 -23.00 -4.77 -10.27
CA GLY A 61 -23.91 -5.68 -10.94
C GLY A 61 -23.26 -6.97 -11.42
N ASP A 62 -23.99 -7.72 -12.23
CA ASP A 62 -23.54 -8.94 -12.89
C ASP A 62 -22.70 -8.63 -14.16
N SER A 63 -22.21 -9.68 -14.82
CA SER A 63 -21.43 -9.57 -16.07
C SER A 63 -22.18 -8.83 -17.17
N LYS A 64 -23.50 -8.97 -17.26
CA LYS A 64 -24.34 -8.34 -18.29
C LYS A 64 -24.36 -6.81 -18.21
N LYS A 65 -24.17 -6.26 -17.01
CA LYS A 65 -24.08 -4.81 -16.80
C LYS A 65 -22.76 -4.22 -17.30
N PHE A 66 -21.75 -5.07 -17.52
CA PHE A 66 -20.41 -4.68 -17.93
C PHE A 66 -20.01 -5.38 -19.24
N PRO A 67 -20.71 -5.16 -20.36
CA PRO A 67 -20.47 -5.88 -21.62
C PRO A 67 -19.04 -5.65 -22.15
N GLN A 68 -18.39 -4.54 -21.78
CA GLN A 68 -17.01 -4.26 -22.15
C GLN A 68 -16.00 -5.24 -21.54
N MET A 69 -16.39 -6.01 -20.52
CA MET A 69 -15.52 -6.98 -19.87
C MET A 69 -15.50 -8.36 -20.54
N ASP A 70 -16.49 -8.62 -21.42
CA ASP A 70 -16.63 -9.90 -22.15
C ASP A 70 -16.61 -11.12 -21.20
N LEU A 71 -17.35 -11.01 -20.10
CA LEU A 71 -17.44 -12.01 -19.03
C LEU A 71 -18.80 -12.73 -18.99
N ASP A 72 -19.52 -12.77 -20.10
CA ASP A 72 -20.84 -13.38 -20.19
C ASP A 72 -20.85 -14.89 -19.88
N ALA A 73 -19.71 -15.55 -20.09
CA ALA A 73 -19.53 -16.96 -19.75
C ALA A 73 -19.48 -17.22 -18.22
N TRP A 74 -19.37 -16.19 -17.42
CA TRP A 74 -19.30 -16.24 -15.94
C TRP A 74 -20.44 -15.44 -15.30
N PRO A 75 -21.69 -15.89 -15.37
CA PRO A 75 -22.86 -15.14 -14.90
C PRO A 75 -22.87 -14.94 -13.37
N ASP A 76 -22.17 -15.80 -12.61
CA ASP A 76 -22.12 -15.75 -11.15
C ASP A 76 -21.12 -14.73 -10.62
N LEU A 77 -20.41 -14.01 -11.49
CA LEU A 77 -19.51 -12.96 -11.09
C LEU A 77 -20.25 -11.67 -10.76
N LYS A 78 -19.97 -11.15 -9.59
CA LYS A 78 -20.36 -9.81 -9.17
C LYS A 78 -19.24 -8.84 -9.51
N LEU A 79 -19.55 -7.83 -10.32
CA LEU A 79 -18.61 -6.81 -10.77
C LEU A 79 -18.90 -5.49 -10.05
N SER A 80 -17.87 -4.80 -9.60
CA SER A 80 -17.95 -3.50 -8.94
C SER A 80 -16.95 -2.56 -9.61
N GLN A 81 -17.47 -1.45 -10.15
CA GLN A 81 -16.66 -0.40 -10.79
C GLN A 81 -16.41 0.72 -9.79
N TYR A 82 -15.15 1.12 -9.69
CA TYR A 82 -14.72 2.22 -8.83
C TYR A 82 -13.98 3.27 -9.63
N LYS A 83 -14.13 4.52 -9.21
CA LYS A 83 -13.21 5.61 -9.54
C LYS A 83 -12.20 5.77 -8.43
N VAL A 84 -10.96 6.01 -8.81
CA VAL A 84 -9.88 6.35 -7.88
C VAL A 84 -9.66 7.85 -7.95
N GLN A 85 -9.80 8.51 -6.82
CA GLN A 85 -9.59 9.95 -6.70
C GLN A 85 -8.44 10.21 -5.73
N ALA A 86 -7.54 11.10 -6.07
CA ALA A 86 -6.47 11.55 -5.18
C ALA A 86 -6.85 12.88 -4.53
N GLU A 87 -6.35 13.10 -3.33
CA GLU A 87 -6.56 14.35 -2.62
C GLU A 87 -5.97 15.53 -3.41
N GLY A 88 -6.73 16.61 -3.57
CA GLY A 88 -6.30 17.80 -4.32
C GLY A 88 -6.40 17.68 -5.85
N ILE A 89 -6.94 16.59 -6.39
CA ILE A 89 -7.16 16.40 -7.83
C ILE A 89 -8.66 16.25 -8.10
N ASP A 90 -9.24 17.20 -8.86
CA ASP A 90 -10.69 17.19 -9.16
C ASP A 90 -11.12 16.05 -10.08
N LYS A 91 -10.20 15.54 -10.91
CA LYS A 91 -10.48 14.48 -11.88
C LYS A 91 -10.06 13.13 -11.33
N PRO A 92 -10.85 12.06 -11.56
CA PRO A 92 -10.42 10.72 -11.21
C PRO A 92 -9.13 10.36 -11.96
N ILE A 93 -8.18 9.79 -11.23
CA ILE A 93 -6.88 9.38 -11.77
C ILE A 93 -6.93 8.03 -12.46
N ALA A 94 -7.88 7.17 -12.06
CA ALA A 94 -8.09 5.87 -12.66
C ALA A 94 -9.53 5.38 -12.47
N GLU A 95 -9.91 4.41 -13.31
CA GLU A 95 -11.09 3.58 -13.14
C GLU A 95 -10.66 2.12 -13.01
N LEU A 96 -11.30 1.39 -12.11
CA LEU A 96 -11.02 -0.03 -11.91
C LEU A 96 -12.32 -0.83 -11.81
N ILE A 97 -12.25 -2.08 -12.24
CA ILE A 97 -13.34 -3.05 -12.07
C ILE A 97 -12.78 -4.22 -11.29
N VAL A 98 -13.50 -4.56 -10.24
CA VAL A 98 -13.20 -5.69 -9.36
C VAL A 98 -14.28 -6.74 -9.55
N ALA A 99 -13.87 -7.99 -9.72
CA ALA A 99 -14.76 -9.13 -9.78
C ALA A 99 -14.70 -9.94 -8.49
N GLN A 100 -15.84 -10.51 -8.10
CA GLN A 100 -15.98 -11.39 -6.94
C GLN A 100 -16.92 -12.53 -7.30
N GLN A 101 -16.59 -13.75 -6.93
CA GLN A 101 -17.45 -14.91 -7.06
C GLN A 101 -17.95 -15.35 -5.67
N GLY A 102 -19.25 -15.27 -5.44
CA GLY A 102 -19.85 -15.55 -4.13
C GLY A 102 -19.20 -14.71 -3.01
N ASP A 103 -18.82 -15.37 -1.92
CA ASP A 103 -18.13 -14.76 -0.79
C ASP A 103 -16.58 -14.82 -0.92
N GLY A 104 -16.09 -15.15 -2.10
CA GLY A 104 -14.66 -15.23 -2.37
C GLY A 104 -13.95 -13.89 -2.35
N PRO A 105 -12.63 -13.89 -2.55
CA PRO A 105 -11.84 -12.66 -2.56
C PRO A 105 -12.21 -11.77 -3.75
N ARG A 106 -12.11 -10.47 -3.53
CA ARG A 106 -12.24 -9.48 -4.60
C ARG A 106 -10.96 -9.47 -5.44
N VAL A 107 -11.10 -9.57 -6.75
CA VAL A 107 -9.99 -9.62 -7.69
C VAL A 107 -10.10 -8.45 -8.66
N LEU A 108 -9.03 -7.68 -8.80
CA LEU A 108 -8.93 -6.62 -9.80
C LEU A 108 -8.88 -7.26 -11.19
N THR A 109 -9.89 -7.00 -12.01
CA THR A 109 -10.01 -7.56 -13.37
C THR A 109 -9.71 -6.55 -14.46
N TYR A 110 -9.89 -5.27 -14.17
CA TYR A 110 -9.65 -4.20 -15.14
C TYR A 110 -9.15 -2.94 -14.43
N TRP A 111 -8.19 -2.28 -15.06
CA TRP A 111 -7.67 -0.99 -14.64
C TRP A 111 -7.49 -0.10 -15.87
N LYS A 112 -8.02 1.10 -15.81
CA LYS A 112 -7.80 2.13 -16.82
C LYS A 112 -7.26 3.38 -16.14
N ASN A 113 -6.09 3.81 -16.56
CA ASN A 113 -5.51 5.07 -16.09
C ASN A 113 -6.14 6.24 -16.86
N SER A 114 -6.51 7.29 -16.15
CA SER A 114 -7.04 8.53 -16.73
C SER A 114 -5.94 9.55 -17.03
N THR A 115 -4.70 9.30 -16.62
CA THR A 115 -3.54 10.14 -16.89
C THR A 115 -2.80 9.63 -18.13
N ASN A 116 -2.29 10.56 -18.95
CA ASN A 116 -1.55 10.21 -20.17
C ASN A 116 -0.12 9.69 -19.93
N GLU A 117 0.18 9.20 -18.74
CA GLU A 117 1.50 8.67 -18.42
C GLU A 117 1.67 7.27 -19.01
N ILE A 118 2.50 7.17 -20.04
CA ILE A 118 2.77 5.96 -20.83
C ILE A 118 3.32 4.80 -20.00
N LEU A 119 3.95 5.07 -18.86
CA LEU A 119 4.58 4.04 -18.00
C LEU A 119 3.58 3.12 -17.28
N TYR A 120 2.30 3.47 -17.24
CA TYR A 120 1.26 2.70 -16.54
C TYR A 120 0.18 2.15 -17.46
N ASN A 121 0.32 2.33 -18.76
CA ASN A 121 -0.61 1.80 -19.76
C ASN A 121 -0.30 0.33 -20.07
N LEU A 122 -0.48 -0.53 -19.08
CA LEU A 122 -0.69 -1.97 -19.30
C LEU A 122 -2.17 -2.17 -19.65
N ASP A 123 -2.62 -1.53 -20.72
CA ASP A 123 -3.98 -1.68 -21.25
C ASP A 123 -4.16 -3.10 -21.81
N ARG A 124 -4.29 -4.07 -20.92
CA ARG A 124 -4.85 -5.37 -21.30
C ARG A 124 -6.30 -5.15 -21.68
N LYS A 125 -6.65 -5.54 -22.88
CA LYS A 125 -8.05 -5.55 -23.27
C LYS A 125 -8.79 -6.56 -22.38
N PRO A 126 -9.91 -6.20 -21.75
CA PRO A 126 -10.66 -7.12 -20.92
C PRO A 126 -10.99 -8.44 -21.61
N SER A 127 -11.29 -8.40 -22.92
CA SER A 127 -11.54 -9.56 -23.76
C SER A 127 -10.36 -10.53 -23.91
N GLU A 128 -9.13 -10.10 -23.68
CA GLU A 128 -7.97 -11.00 -23.70
C GLU A 128 -7.95 -11.92 -22.48
N LEU A 129 -8.39 -11.42 -21.33
CA LEU A 129 -8.50 -12.23 -20.12
C LEU A 129 -9.58 -13.30 -20.24
N SER A 130 -10.76 -12.93 -20.74
CA SER A 130 -11.86 -13.87 -20.93
C SER A 130 -11.50 -14.96 -21.96
N ALA A 131 -10.87 -14.58 -23.09
CA ALA A 131 -10.39 -15.53 -24.09
C ALA A 131 -9.33 -16.48 -23.52
N LEU A 132 -8.37 -15.97 -22.75
CA LEU A 132 -7.35 -16.78 -22.08
C LEU A 132 -7.99 -17.78 -21.10
N ALA A 133 -8.91 -17.30 -20.26
CA ALA A 133 -9.61 -18.17 -19.30
C ALA A 133 -10.43 -19.24 -19.98
N ALA A 134 -11.11 -18.92 -21.08
CA ALA A 134 -11.86 -19.88 -21.86
C ALA A 134 -10.95 -20.98 -22.48
N VAL A 135 -9.79 -20.59 -23.01
CA VAL A 135 -8.80 -21.55 -23.55
C VAL A 135 -8.26 -22.46 -22.46
N ILE A 136 -7.90 -21.91 -21.30
CA ILE A 136 -7.42 -22.69 -20.14
C ILE A 136 -8.50 -23.66 -19.69
N GLY A 137 -9.74 -23.19 -19.48
CA GLY A 137 -10.86 -24.08 -19.08
C GLY A 137 -11.19 -25.19 -20.07
N LYS A 138 -10.90 -24.96 -21.36
CA LYS A 138 -11.13 -25.95 -22.40
C LYS A 138 -10.02 -27.01 -22.51
N HIS A 139 -8.76 -26.62 -22.30
CA HIS A 139 -7.60 -27.46 -22.65
C HIS A 139 -6.78 -27.92 -21.46
N ALA A 140 -6.82 -27.22 -20.33
CA ALA A 140 -6.09 -27.62 -19.13
C ALA A 140 -6.86 -28.71 -18.37
N PRO A 141 -6.18 -29.78 -17.88
CA PRO A 141 -6.77 -30.72 -16.94
C PRO A 141 -7.26 -29.98 -15.67
N LYS A 142 -8.30 -30.49 -15.00
CA LYS A 142 -8.90 -29.86 -13.84
C LYS A 142 -7.94 -29.69 -12.65
N ASP A 143 -6.95 -30.55 -12.57
CA ASP A 143 -5.88 -30.58 -11.55
C ASP A 143 -4.61 -29.87 -12.00
N ALA A 144 -4.63 -29.20 -13.16
CA ALA A 144 -3.46 -28.47 -13.64
C ALA A 144 -3.12 -27.27 -12.75
N LEU A 145 -1.82 -27.15 -12.45
CA LEU A 145 -1.27 -25.96 -11.83
C LEU A 145 -0.86 -24.96 -12.93
N ILE A 146 -1.45 -23.77 -12.91
CA ILE A 146 -1.18 -22.73 -13.90
C ILE A 146 -0.06 -21.82 -13.40
N LEU A 147 1.00 -21.69 -14.20
CA LEU A 147 2.09 -20.74 -13.96
C LEU A 147 1.79 -19.47 -14.73
N SER A 148 1.54 -18.39 -14.00
CA SER A 148 1.30 -17.07 -14.56
C SER A 148 1.86 -15.99 -13.63
N TRP A 149 1.90 -14.75 -14.08
CA TRP A 149 2.33 -13.62 -13.26
C TRP A 149 1.31 -13.35 -12.15
N TRP A 150 1.75 -12.85 -11.02
CA TRP A 150 0.94 -12.72 -9.78
C TRP A 150 -0.40 -11.99 -9.97
N ASP A 151 -0.45 -10.95 -10.81
CA ASP A 151 -1.66 -10.19 -11.11
C ASP A 151 -2.65 -11.01 -11.94
N THR A 152 -2.16 -11.71 -12.96
CA THR A 152 -2.93 -12.56 -13.84
C THR A 152 -3.36 -13.88 -13.15
N SER A 153 -2.52 -14.39 -12.25
CA SER A 153 -2.81 -15.62 -11.49
C SER A 153 -4.14 -15.56 -10.74
N ARG A 154 -4.41 -14.45 -10.07
CA ARG A 154 -5.68 -14.26 -9.34
C ARG A 154 -6.88 -14.22 -10.27
N GLN A 155 -6.73 -13.57 -11.42
CA GLN A 155 -7.77 -13.48 -12.43
C GLN A 155 -8.06 -14.85 -13.06
N ILE A 156 -7.01 -15.61 -13.40
CA ILE A 156 -7.14 -16.97 -13.92
C ILE A 156 -7.82 -17.87 -12.88
N LYS A 157 -7.38 -17.85 -11.63
CA LYS A 157 -7.99 -18.62 -10.55
C LYS A 157 -9.46 -18.28 -10.37
N LEU A 158 -9.83 -17.01 -10.41
CA LEU A 158 -11.22 -16.56 -10.30
C LEU A 158 -12.09 -17.09 -11.43
N LEU A 159 -11.59 -17.04 -12.68
CA LEU A 159 -12.38 -17.39 -13.88
C LEU A 159 -12.40 -18.88 -14.18
N THR A 160 -11.34 -19.62 -13.88
CA THR A 160 -11.19 -21.02 -14.27
C THR A 160 -11.28 -22.00 -13.11
N GLY A 161 -11.11 -21.53 -11.88
CA GLY A 161 -11.02 -22.37 -10.69
C GLY A 161 -9.73 -23.17 -10.57
N HIS A 162 -8.79 -23.08 -11.52
CA HIS A 162 -7.50 -23.77 -11.47
C HIS A 162 -6.60 -23.16 -10.41
N ASP A 163 -5.79 -24.01 -9.78
CA ASP A 163 -4.74 -23.52 -8.89
C ASP A 163 -3.64 -22.82 -9.68
N THR A 164 -3.13 -21.76 -9.09
CA THR A 164 -2.05 -20.95 -9.68
C THR A 164 -0.90 -20.84 -8.70
N LEU A 165 0.35 -20.79 -9.22
CA LEU A 165 1.55 -20.83 -8.37
C LEU A 165 1.69 -19.56 -7.53
N PHE A 166 1.32 -18.39 -8.06
CA PHE A 166 1.44 -17.11 -7.38
C PHE A 166 0.06 -16.53 -7.04
N THR A 167 -0.50 -16.93 -5.90
CA THR A 167 -1.83 -16.49 -5.44
C THR A 167 -1.79 -15.38 -4.41
N SER A 168 -0.68 -15.23 -3.69
CA SER A 168 -0.49 -14.20 -2.66
C SER A 168 0.56 -13.18 -3.10
N HIS A 169 0.35 -11.92 -2.70
CA HIS A 169 1.47 -10.99 -2.65
C HIS A 169 2.49 -11.53 -1.65
N LEU A 170 3.74 -11.29 -1.92
CA LEU A 170 4.78 -11.39 -0.92
C LEU A 170 4.32 -10.62 0.32
N ASN A 171 4.04 -11.33 1.40
CA ASN A 171 3.81 -10.74 2.70
C ASN A 171 5.14 -10.19 3.23
#